data_6c16d6e8c0ccd7f7b2959d6ecd490b4c
#
_entry.id   6c16d6e8c0ccd7f7b2959d6ecd490b4c
#
_cell.length_a   1.000
_cell.length_b   1.000
_cell.length_c   1.000
_cell.angle_alpha   90.00
_cell.angle_beta   90.00
_cell.angle_gamma   90.00
#
_symmetry.space_group_name_H-M   'P 1'
#
loop_
_entity.id
_entity.type
_entity.pdbx_description
1 polymer ?
#
loop_
_entity_poly.entity_id
_entity_poly.type
_entity_poly.pdbx_seq_one_letter_code
_entity_poly.pdbx_strand_id
1 'polypeptide(L)'
;YYFDNLADLRAKAKDIGKAVIKAPWSGSGRGLRFTDEEISTVHLNWAKNVIAQQQGIILEPYYNKVKDFAMEFYVEEDSVKYCGLSVFLSLHGAYTGSIIANEDKKRSLLGKFINIKVLDTIRESLTDLLEQNIKGYYKGPLGVDMMIVESKRSSNSTTSSYSIHPLVEVNLRRTMGHVALSLYDEIKAQDKLMQIMFDGSRHTLEINDSV
;
A
#
# COMPACT_ATOMS: atom_id res chain seq x y z
N TYR A 1 9.31 8.36 -9.30
CA TYR A 1 10.28 9.44 -9.59
C TYR A 1 10.30 10.39 -8.43
N TYR A 2 11.49 10.85 -8.07
CA TYR A 2 11.71 11.83 -7.00
C TYR A 2 12.19 13.15 -7.61
N PHE A 3 11.66 14.28 -7.13
CA PHE A 3 11.97 15.62 -7.60
C PHE A 3 12.17 16.58 -6.43
N ASP A 4 13.13 17.47 -6.55
CA ASP A 4 13.41 18.55 -5.62
C ASP A 4 12.99 19.94 -6.16
N ASN A 5 12.44 19.99 -7.37
CA ASN A 5 11.97 21.21 -8.02
C ASN A 5 10.68 20.98 -8.83
N LEU A 6 9.92 22.06 -9.04
CA LEU A 6 8.63 22.02 -9.71
C LEU A 6 8.72 21.89 -11.24
N ALA A 7 9.82 22.32 -11.85
CA ALA A 7 9.94 22.31 -13.29
C ALA A 7 10.04 20.87 -13.80
N ASP A 8 10.89 20.06 -13.21
CA ASP A 8 11.08 18.65 -13.55
C ASP A 8 9.86 17.81 -13.18
N LEU A 9 9.25 18.08 -12.01
CA LEU A 9 7.98 17.47 -11.61
C LEU A 9 6.92 17.69 -12.69
N ARG A 10 6.74 18.95 -13.14
CA ARG A 10 5.73 19.31 -14.14
C ARG A 10 6.01 18.67 -15.50
N ALA A 11 7.27 18.68 -15.93
CA ALA A 11 7.67 18.06 -17.19
C ALA A 11 7.39 16.56 -17.19
N LYS A 12 7.77 15.86 -16.10
CA LYS A 12 7.54 14.41 -15.98
C LYS A 12 6.07 14.05 -15.84
N ALA A 13 5.30 14.85 -15.13
CA ALA A 13 3.85 14.61 -15.02
C ALA A 13 3.13 14.72 -16.36
N LYS A 14 3.52 15.66 -17.21
CA LYS A 14 2.99 15.79 -18.58
C LYS A 14 3.32 14.56 -19.43
N ASP A 15 4.50 13.98 -19.25
CA ASP A 15 4.94 12.77 -19.93
C ASP A 15 4.16 11.52 -19.47
N ILE A 16 3.90 11.39 -18.16
CA ILE A 16 3.19 10.26 -17.57
C ILE A 16 1.66 10.35 -17.82
N GLY A 17 1.10 11.56 -17.81
CA GLY A 17 -0.34 11.82 -17.80
C GLY A 17 -0.92 11.62 -16.40
N LYS A 18 -1.92 10.74 -16.27
CA LYS A 18 -2.56 10.50 -14.97
C LYS A 18 -1.57 9.95 -13.95
N ALA A 19 -1.44 10.65 -12.80
CA ALA A 19 -0.40 10.36 -11.83
C ALA A 19 -0.85 10.57 -10.37
N VAL A 20 -0.03 10.12 -9.44
CA VAL A 20 -0.15 10.36 -8.00
C VAL A 20 1.09 11.10 -7.53
N ILE A 21 0.89 12.26 -6.90
CA ILE A 21 1.95 13.02 -6.25
C ILE A 21 1.92 12.65 -4.77
N LYS A 22 3.09 12.31 -4.20
CA LYS A 22 3.22 11.88 -2.80
C LYS A 22 4.23 12.76 -2.06
N ALA A 23 3.85 13.18 -0.85
CA ALA A 23 4.81 13.73 0.10
C ALA A 23 5.67 12.59 0.67
N PRO A 24 7.02 12.67 0.66
CA PRO A 24 7.90 11.58 1.13
C PRO A 24 7.63 11.15 2.57
N TRP A 25 7.37 12.11 3.44
CA TRP A 25 7.10 11.88 4.86
C TRP A 25 5.65 12.21 5.17
N SER A 26 4.77 11.26 4.95
CA SER A 26 3.35 11.38 5.25
C SER A 26 2.78 10.02 5.63
N GLY A 27 1.60 10.02 6.23
CA GLY A 27 0.90 8.79 6.58
C GLY A 27 -0.61 8.90 6.40
N SER A 28 -1.27 7.75 6.39
CA SER A 28 -2.74 7.65 6.34
C SER A 28 -3.36 8.34 5.12
N GLY A 29 -2.68 8.35 3.99
CA GLY A 29 -3.18 8.93 2.74
C GLY A 29 -3.22 10.46 2.68
N ARG A 30 -2.83 11.19 3.74
CA ARG A 30 -2.90 12.66 3.79
C ARG A 30 -1.95 13.36 2.82
N GLY A 31 -0.82 12.73 2.54
CA GLY A 31 0.21 13.24 1.62
C GLY A 31 0.04 12.82 0.18
N LEU A 32 -1.16 12.42 -0.25
CA LEU A 32 -1.44 12.00 -1.62
C LEU A 32 -2.24 13.06 -2.37
N ARG A 33 -1.90 13.30 -3.63
CA ARG A 33 -2.70 14.10 -4.57
C ARG A 33 -2.78 13.34 -5.89
N PHE A 34 -3.99 13.12 -6.35
CA PHE A 34 -4.27 12.49 -7.63
C PHE A 34 -4.37 13.56 -8.69
N THR A 35 -3.64 13.39 -9.79
CA THR A 35 -3.71 14.30 -10.94
C THR A 35 -4.34 13.57 -12.13
N ASP A 36 -5.06 14.33 -12.93
CA ASP A 36 -5.43 13.88 -14.26
C ASP A 36 -4.27 14.15 -15.26
N GLU A 37 -4.56 14.45 -16.52
CA GLU A 37 -3.55 14.64 -17.56
C GLU A 37 -2.64 15.85 -17.31
N GLU A 38 -3.09 16.85 -16.53
CA GLU A 38 -2.30 18.02 -16.17
C GLU A 38 -2.28 18.27 -14.65
N ILE A 39 -1.13 18.70 -14.14
CA ILE A 39 -1.00 19.16 -12.77
C ILE A 39 -1.62 20.56 -12.62
N SER A 40 -2.67 20.67 -11.81
CA SER A 40 -3.30 21.95 -11.52
C SER A 40 -2.41 22.89 -10.71
N THR A 41 -2.70 24.19 -10.73
CA THR A 41 -2.01 25.20 -9.90
C THR A 41 -2.11 24.88 -8.40
N VAL A 42 -3.23 24.30 -7.95
CA VAL A 42 -3.41 23.87 -6.55
C VAL A 42 -2.40 22.77 -6.19
N HIS A 43 -2.23 21.77 -7.05
CA HIS A 43 -1.25 20.70 -6.87
C HIS A 43 0.19 21.24 -6.88
N LEU A 44 0.52 22.18 -7.78
CA LEU A 44 1.85 22.79 -7.83
C LEU A 44 2.16 23.61 -6.57
N ASN A 45 1.19 24.37 -6.06
CA ASN A 45 1.38 25.15 -4.82
C ASN A 45 1.57 24.21 -3.62
N TRP A 46 0.81 23.14 -3.53
CA TRP A 46 1.00 22.11 -2.51
C TRP A 46 2.37 21.45 -2.65
N ALA A 47 2.76 21.04 -3.85
CA ALA A 47 4.05 20.40 -4.13
C ALA A 47 5.23 21.32 -3.75
N LYS A 48 5.13 22.63 -4.05
CA LYS A 48 6.12 23.63 -3.64
C LYS A 48 6.33 23.64 -2.13
N ASN A 49 5.25 23.62 -1.35
CA ASN A 49 5.33 23.61 0.11
C ASN A 49 5.94 22.30 0.63
N VAL A 50 5.58 21.14 0.03
CA VAL A 50 6.16 19.85 0.40
C VAL A 50 7.66 19.82 0.10
N ILE A 51 8.09 20.26 -1.09
CA ILE A 51 9.50 20.33 -1.44
C ILE A 51 10.27 21.22 -0.45
N ALA A 52 9.73 22.37 -0.09
CA ALA A 52 10.38 23.28 0.86
C ALA A 52 10.52 22.68 2.27
N GLN A 53 9.56 21.86 2.71
CA GLN A 53 9.55 21.25 4.05
C GLN A 53 10.27 19.91 4.11
N GLN A 54 10.19 19.11 3.04
CA GLN A 54 10.65 17.71 3.02
C GLN A 54 11.78 17.45 2.02
N GLN A 55 12.30 18.52 1.37
CA GLN A 55 13.40 18.49 0.42
C GLN A 55 13.10 17.71 -0.87
N GLY A 56 11.87 17.34 -1.10
CA GLY A 56 11.49 16.65 -2.32
C GLY A 56 10.03 16.21 -2.35
N ILE A 57 9.65 15.64 -3.48
CA ILE A 57 8.32 15.13 -3.75
C ILE A 57 8.41 13.90 -4.69
N ILE A 58 7.49 12.98 -4.54
CA ILE A 58 7.44 11.76 -5.34
C ILE A 58 6.29 11.87 -6.35
N LEU A 59 6.53 11.43 -7.57
CA LEU A 59 5.53 11.29 -8.63
C LEU A 59 5.50 9.83 -9.09
N GLU A 60 4.33 9.23 -9.10
CA GLU A 60 4.10 7.87 -9.60
C GLU A 60 3.00 7.87 -10.66
N PRO A 61 3.06 6.97 -11.65
CA PRO A 61 1.93 6.74 -12.54
C PRO A 61 0.68 6.34 -11.74
N TYR A 62 -0.49 6.79 -12.17
CA TYR A 62 -1.74 6.30 -11.61
C TYR A 62 -2.03 4.90 -12.14
N TYR A 63 -2.22 3.97 -11.23
CA TYR A 63 -2.61 2.59 -11.55
C TYR A 63 -4.09 2.35 -11.28
N ASN A 64 -4.74 1.59 -12.16
CA ASN A 64 -6.11 1.12 -11.93
C ASN A 64 -6.10 0.01 -10.88
N LYS A 65 -6.14 0.42 -9.61
CA LYS A 65 -6.07 -0.48 -8.46
C LYS A 65 -7.35 -1.29 -8.32
N VAL A 66 -7.20 -2.60 -8.13
CA VAL A 66 -8.29 -3.55 -7.93
C VAL A 66 -8.35 -4.03 -6.48
N LYS A 67 -7.18 -4.26 -5.86
CA LYS A 67 -7.11 -4.79 -4.50
C LYS A 67 -5.85 -4.28 -3.80
N ASP A 68 -6.01 -3.85 -2.54
CA ASP A 68 -4.91 -3.56 -1.63
C ASP A 68 -4.58 -4.79 -0.79
N PHE A 69 -3.30 -5.03 -0.57
CA PHE A 69 -2.81 -6.04 0.36
C PHE A 69 -1.40 -5.67 0.84
N ALA A 70 -0.94 -6.31 1.91
CA ALA A 70 0.41 -6.12 2.41
C ALA A 70 1.00 -7.44 2.89
N MET A 71 2.32 -7.50 2.95
CA MET A 71 3.06 -8.51 3.71
C MET A 71 3.60 -7.86 4.97
N GLU A 72 3.30 -8.49 6.10
CA GLU A 72 3.71 -8.03 7.41
C GLU A 72 4.94 -8.79 7.87
N PHE A 73 5.91 -8.08 8.41
CA PHE A 73 7.19 -8.62 8.88
C PHE A 73 7.51 -8.12 10.28
N TYR A 74 8.43 -8.80 10.92
CA TYR A 74 9.08 -8.34 12.15
C TYR A 74 10.60 -8.44 11.98
N VAL A 75 11.27 -7.30 12.11
CA VAL A 75 12.73 -7.21 12.04
C VAL A 75 13.29 -7.46 13.44
N GLU A 76 14.02 -8.55 13.60
CA GLU A 76 14.78 -8.90 14.78
C GLU A 76 16.24 -8.44 14.65
N GLU A 77 17.07 -8.77 15.62
CA GLU A 77 18.48 -8.39 15.60
C GLU A 77 19.23 -9.07 14.46
N ASP A 78 18.98 -10.37 14.27
CA ASP A 78 19.73 -11.21 13.33
C ASP A 78 18.91 -11.70 12.13
N SER A 79 17.59 -11.42 12.08
CA SER A 79 16.71 -11.96 11.06
C SER A 79 15.50 -11.08 10.78
N VAL A 80 14.88 -11.30 9.63
CA VAL A 80 13.57 -10.74 9.28
C VAL A 80 12.55 -11.87 9.20
N LYS A 81 11.50 -11.80 10.01
CA LYS A 81 10.44 -12.80 10.07
C LYS A 81 9.20 -12.33 9.33
N TYR A 82 8.69 -13.14 8.43
CA TYR A 82 7.36 -12.95 7.85
C TYR A 82 6.30 -13.27 8.91
N CYS A 83 5.38 -12.32 9.14
CA CYS A 83 4.29 -12.44 10.11
C CYS A 83 2.98 -12.88 9.47
N GLY A 84 2.76 -12.58 8.19
CA GLY A 84 1.55 -12.96 7.48
C GLY A 84 1.13 -11.97 6.40
N LEU A 85 0.16 -12.39 5.61
CA LEU A 85 -0.50 -11.61 4.59
C LEU A 85 -1.64 -10.79 5.21
N SER A 86 -1.77 -9.52 4.86
CA SER A 86 -2.95 -8.71 5.16
C SER A 86 -3.65 -8.28 3.87
N VAL A 87 -4.99 -8.34 3.86
CA VAL A 87 -5.81 -7.82 2.76
C VAL A 87 -6.68 -6.72 3.36
N PHE A 88 -6.59 -5.54 2.79
CA PHE A 88 -7.26 -4.37 3.34
C PHE A 88 -8.02 -3.58 2.29
N LEU A 89 -8.83 -2.65 2.77
CA LEU A 89 -9.64 -1.75 1.97
C LEU A 89 -9.12 -0.34 2.14
N SER A 90 -9.11 0.40 1.06
CA SER A 90 -8.82 1.83 1.10
C SER A 90 -9.78 2.60 0.21
N LEU A 91 -10.14 3.81 0.62
CA LEU A 91 -10.96 4.74 -0.15
C LEU A 91 -10.18 6.04 -0.32
N HIS A 92 -9.95 6.46 -1.56
CA HIS A 92 -9.15 7.64 -1.90
C HIS A 92 -7.75 7.67 -1.24
N GLY A 93 -7.13 6.49 -1.07
CA GLY A 93 -5.84 6.32 -0.41
C GLY A 93 -5.89 6.27 1.12
N ALA A 94 -7.06 6.47 1.74
CA ALA A 94 -7.23 6.32 3.18
C ALA A 94 -7.65 4.88 3.53
N TYR A 95 -7.02 4.29 4.54
CA TYR A 95 -7.38 2.98 5.07
C TYR A 95 -8.81 2.99 5.63
N THR A 96 -9.60 1.96 5.31
CA THR A 96 -10.99 1.82 5.79
C THR A 96 -11.26 0.52 6.52
N GLY A 97 -10.42 -0.51 6.35
CA GLY A 97 -10.60 -1.77 7.07
C GLY A 97 -9.66 -2.89 6.59
N SER A 98 -9.58 -3.96 7.36
CA SER A 98 -8.81 -5.18 7.03
C SER A 98 -9.65 -6.43 7.19
N ILE A 99 -9.39 -7.41 6.35
CA ILE A 99 -10.02 -8.73 6.44
C ILE A 99 -9.32 -9.55 7.53
N ILE A 100 -10.09 -10.03 8.50
CA ILE A 100 -9.66 -10.98 9.52
C ILE A 100 -9.98 -12.38 9.00
N ALA A 101 -8.96 -13.11 8.59
CA ALA A 101 -9.07 -14.47 8.08
C ALA A 101 -7.70 -15.16 8.17
N ASN A 102 -7.68 -16.49 7.98
CA ASN A 102 -6.42 -17.22 7.84
C ASN A 102 -5.69 -16.87 6.55
N GLU A 103 -4.43 -17.29 6.45
CA GLU A 103 -3.58 -17.05 5.29
C GLU A 103 -4.19 -17.64 4.00
N ASP A 104 -4.71 -18.87 4.06
CA ASP A 104 -5.28 -19.55 2.88
C ASP A 104 -6.47 -18.79 2.30
N LYS A 105 -7.35 -18.26 3.15
CA LYS A 105 -8.48 -17.45 2.71
C LYS A 105 -8.02 -16.16 2.04
N LYS A 106 -7.05 -15.46 2.63
CA LYS A 106 -6.48 -14.23 2.05
C LYS A 106 -5.81 -14.53 0.70
N ARG A 107 -5.04 -15.62 0.61
CA ARG A 107 -4.45 -16.09 -0.65
C ARG A 107 -5.52 -16.42 -1.69
N SER A 108 -6.60 -17.09 -1.29
CA SER A 108 -7.74 -17.39 -2.17
C SER A 108 -8.41 -16.12 -2.71
N LEU A 109 -8.54 -15.07 -1.90
CA LEU A 109 -9.10 -13.78 -2.34
C LEU A 109 -8.23 -13.12 -3.41
N LEU A 110 -6.91 -13.14 -3.24
CA LEU A 110 -5.96 -12.59 -4.21
C LEU A 110 -5.83 -13.48 -5.45
N GLY A 111 -5.96 -14.80 -5.28
CA GLY A 111 -5.90 -15.79 -6.35
C GLY A 111 -6.99 -15.67 -7.42
N LYS A 112 -8.05 -14.89 -7.14
CA LYS A 112 -9.04 -14.51 -8.16
C LYS A 112 -8.48 -13.63 -9.27
N PHE A 113 -7.35 -12.98 -9.03
CA PHE A 113 -6.74 -12.01 -9.92
C PHE A 113 -5.36 -12.45 -10.42
N ILE A 114 -4.58 -13.13 -9.59
CA ILE A 114 -3.16 -13.42 -9.83
C ILE A 114 -2.84 -14.89 -9.58
N ASN A 115 -1.74 -15.36 -10.18
CA ASN A 115 -1.15 -16.64 -9.79
C ASN A 115 -0.57 -16.54 -8.37
N ILE A 116 -1.11 -17.30 -7.46
CA ILE A 116 -0.77 -17.23 -6.03
C ILE A 116 0.69 -17.58 -5.71
N LYS A 117 1.35 -18.38 -6.56
CA LYS A 117 2.78 -18.73 -6.41
C LYS A 117 3.69 -17.50 -6.49
N VAL A 118 3.25 -16.44 -7.19
CA VAL A 118 4.02 -15.19 -7.27
C VAL A 118 4.18 -14.53 -5.89
N LEU A 119 3.21 -14.71 -4.98
CA LEU A 119 3.33 -14.17 -3.62
C LEU A 119 4.48 -14.81 -2.83
N ASP A 120 4.77 -16.09 -3.06
CA ASP A 120 5.88 -16.77 -2.37
C ASP A 120 7.23 -16.21 -2.87
N THR A 121 7.37 -16.01 -4.17
CA THR A 121 8.56 -15.38 -4.75
C THR A 121 8.74 -13.93 -4.25
N ILE A 122 7.65 -13.16 -4.17
CA ILE A 122 7.71 -11.78 -3.65
C ILE A 122 8.10 -11.80 -2.17
N ARG A 123 7.55 -12.69 -1.36
CA ARG A 123 7.89 -12.82 0.06
C ARG A 123 9.38 -13.12 0.27
N GLU A 124 9.92 -14.09 -0.48
CA GLU A 124 11.33 -14.46 -0.43
C GLU A 124 12.21 -13.26 -0.80
N SER A 125 11.93 -12.62 -1.94
CA SER A 125 12.69 -11.44 -2.40
C SER A 125 12.61 -10.27 -1.43
N LEU A 126 11.44 -10.03 -0.82
CA LEU A 126 11.28 -8.97 0.18
C LEU A 126 12.04 -9.29 1.46
N THR A 127 12.01 -10.55 1.92
CA THR A 127 12.78 -10.96 3.11
C THR A 127 14.25 -10.68 2.90
N ASP A 128 14.83 -11.10 1.75
CA ASP A 128 16.23 -10.87 1.40
C ASP A 128 16.56 -9.37 1.34
N LEU A 129 15.72 -8.58 0.69
CA LEU A 129 15.91 -7.11 0.58
C LEU A 129 15.85 -6.42 1.95
N LEU A 130 14.92 -6.82 2.83
CA LEU A 130 14.79 -6.27 4.16
C LEU A 130 15.98 -6.66 5.04
N GLU A 131 16.47 -7.88 4.94
CA GLU A 131 17.69 -8.31 5.64
C GLU A 131 18.92 -7.53 5.20
N GLN A 132 19.06 -7.25 3.91
CA GLN A 132 20.20 -6.51 3.37
C GLN A 132 20.17 -5.02 3.68
N ASN A 133 18.98 -4.40 3.74
CA ASN A 133 18.86 -2.94 3.77
C ASN A 133 18.28 -2.35 5.07
N ILE A 134 17.56 -3.15 5.86
CA ILE A 134 16.82 -2.66 7.04
C ILE A 134 17.37 -3.27 8.34
N LYS A 135 17.78 -4.54 8.30
CA LYS A 135 18.36 -5.20 9.45
C LYS A 135 19.62 -4.45 9.92
N GLY A 136 19.73 -4.25 11.23
CA GLY A 136 20.81 -3.46 11.84
C GLY A 136 20.52 -1.95 11.95
N TYR A 137 19.55 -1.44 11.21
CA TYR A 137 19.10 -0.02 11.28
C TYR A 137 17.74 0.13 11.94
N TYR A 138 16.90 -0.89 11.86
CA TYR A 138 15.56 -0.90 12.43
C TYR A 138 15.28 -2.24 13.11
N LYS A 139 14.56 -2.20 14.25
CA LYS A 139 14.06 -3.38 14.97
C LYS A 139 12.61 -3.16 15.33
N GLY A 140 11.74 -4.10 14.94
CA GLY A 140 10.32 -4.00 15.22
C GLY A 140 9.43 -4.45 14.05
N PRO A 141 8.11 -4.22 14.18
CA PRO A 141 7.14 -4.57 13.14
C PRO A 141 7.28 -3.67 11.91
N LEU A 142 7.16 -4.28 10.73
CA LEU A 142 7.28 -3.61 9.43
C LEU A 142 6.23 -4.17 8.48
N GLY A 143 5.52 -3.30 7.74
CA GLY A 143 4.60 -3.69 6.68
C GLY A 143 5.05 -3.20 5.31
N VAL A 144 4.89 -4.03 4.29
CA VAL A 144 5.12 -3.66 2.88
C VAL A 144 3.79 -3.68 2.15
N ASP A 145 3.30 -2.50 1.81
CA ASP A 145 2.03 -2.33 1.10
C ASP A 145 2.21 -2.61 -0.39
N MET A 146 1.26 -3.31 -0.95
CA MET A 146 1.20 -3.76 -2.33
C MET A 146 -0.20 -3.57 -2.89
N MET A 147 -0.31 -3.61 -4.21
CA MET A 147 -1.64 -3.61 -4.84
C MET A 147 -1.68 -4.52 -6.07
N ILE A 148 -2.86 -5.08 -6.31
CA ILE A 148 -3.20 -5.66 -7.60
C ILE A 148 -3.77 -4.56 -8.47
N VAL A 149 -3.26 -4.47 -9.68
CA VAL A 149 -3.68 -3.48 -10.67
C VAL A 149 -4.20 -4.16 -11.93
N GLU A 150 -5.23 -3.57 -12.52
CA GLU A 150 -5.72 -3.98 -13.82
C GLU A 150 -4.92 -3.29 -14.91
N SER A 151 -4.32 -4.06 -15.80
CA SER A 151 -3.64 -3.53 -16.97
C SER A 151 -4.67 -3.01 -17.98
N LYS A 152 -4.35 -1.90 -18.66
CA LYS A 152 -5.19 -1.37 -19.72
C LYS A 152 -5.45 -2.47 -20.77
N ARG A 153 -6.70 -2.67 -21.12
CA ARG A 153 -7.08 -3.61 -22.17
C ARG A 153 -6.35 -3.26 -23.46
N SER A 154 -5.66 -4.22 -24.04
CA SER A 154 -5.29 -4.13 -25.45
C SER A 154 -6.59 -4.14 -26.28
N SER A 155 -6.67 -3.35 -27.34
CA SER A 155 -7.83 -3.23 -28.22
C SER A 155 -8.37 -4.57 -28.76
N ASN A 156 -7.57 -5.63 -28.68
CA ASN A 156 -7.89 -6.96 -29.20
C ASN A 156 -8.16 -8.02 -28.12
N SER A 157 -8.20 -7.66 -26.82
CA SER A 157 -8.43 -8.63 -25.73
C SER A 157 -9.75 -8.34 -25.00
N THR A 158 -10.60 -9.36 -24.89
CA THR A 158 -11.84 -9.32 -24.10
C THR A 158 -11.62 -9.62 -22.62
N THR A 159 -10.44 -10.13 -22.24
CA THR A 159 -10.08 -10.51 -20.88
C THR A 159 -9.24 -9.45 -20.21
N SER A 160 -9.62 -9.06 -18.98
CA SER A 160 -8.78 -8.22 -18.12
C SER A 160 -7.52 -8.98 -17.73
N SER A 161 -6.37 -8.32 -17.80
CA SER A 161 -5.13 -8.84 -17.24
C SER A 161 -4.77 -8.10 -15.97
N TYR A 162 -4.29 -8.83 -14.97
CA TYR A 162 -3.92 -8.28 -13.67
C TYR A 162 -2.44 -8.48 -13.41
N SER A 163 -1.84 -7.52 -12.71
CA SER A 163 -0.46 -7.59 -12.26
C SER A 163 -0.33 -7.10 -10.82
N ILE A 164 0.77 -7.44 -10.18
CA ILE A 164 1.09 -6.94 -8.83
C ILE A 164 2.01 -5.75 -8.97
N HIS A 165 1.70 -4.68 -8.24
CA HIS A 165 2.65 -3.64 -7.89
C HIS A 165 3.22 -4.01 -6.51
N PRO A 166 4.44 -4.56 -6.45
CA PRO A 166 4.93 -5.28 -5.27
C PRO A 166 5.48 -4.39 -4.18
N LEU A 167 5.57 -3.08 -4.41
CA LEU A 167 6.08 -2.12 -3.43
C LEU A 167 5.43 -0.76 -3.65
N VAL A 168 4.41 -0.47 -2.85
CA VAL A 168 3.72 0.83 -2.83
C VAL A 168 4.27 1.72 -1.73
N GLU A 169 4.48 1.14 -0.53
CA GLU A 169 4.98 1.82 0.65
C GLU A 169 5.62 0.81 1.61
N VAL A 170 6.71 1.23 2.28
CA VAL A 170 7.30 0.48 3.38
C VAL A 170 7.00 1.23 4.68
N ASN A 171 6.31 0.55 5.59
CA ASN A 171 5.86 1.10 6.86
C ASN A 171 6.72 0.58 8.01
N LEU A 172 7.71 1.35 8.48
CA LEU A 172 8.58 0.99 9.62
C LEU A 172 7.85 1.19 10.96
N ARG A 173 6.74 0.49 11.14
CA ARG A 173 5.87 0.56 12.32
C ARG A 173 4.90 -0.61 12.34
N ARG A 174 4.20 -0.80 13.46
CA ARG A 174 3.02 -1.66 13.49
C ARG A 174 1.94 -1.09 12.58
N THR A 175 1.48 -1.87 11.64
CA THR A 175 0.40 -1.54 10.70
C THR A 175 -0.95 -2.05 11.19
N MET A 176 -2.04 -1.64 10.52
CA MET A 176 -3.36 -2.23 10.76
C MET A 176 -3.43 -3.70 10.31
N GLY A 177 -2.55 -4.11 9.40
CA GLY A 177 -2.38 -5.52 9.03
C GLY A 177 -1.91 -6.38 10.20
N HIS A 178 -0.90 -5.92 10.95
CA HIS A 178 -0.47 -6.61 12.18
C HIS A 178 -1.60 -6.71 13.22
N VAL A 179 -2.42 -5.66 13.34
CA VAL A 179 -3.58 -5.70 14.25
C VAL A 179 -4.58 -6.76 13.80
N ALA A 180 -4.88 -6.82 12.49
CA ALA A 180 -5.79 -7.83 11.94
C ALA A 180 -5.26 -9.27 12.11
N LEU A 181 -3.93 -9.48 11.98
CA LEU A 181 -3.30 -10.77 12.25
C LEU A 181 -3.44 -11.17 13.72
N SER A 182 -3.12 -10.25 14.64
CA SER A 182 -3.27 -10.50 16.08
C SER A 182 -4.71 -10.81 16.49
N LEU A 183 -5.67 -10.06 15.95
CA LEU A 183 -7.10 -10.31 16.21
C LEU A 183 -7.55 -11.69 15.67
N TYR A 184 -7.07 -12.09 14.50
CA TYR A 184 -7.35 -13.44 14.00
C TYR A 184 -6.84 -14.52 14.96
N ASP A 185 -5.62 -14.36 15.50
CA ASP A 185 -5.03 -15.31 16.43
C ASP A 185 -5.82 -15.42 17.74
N GLU A 186 -6.37 -14.32 18.23
CA GLU A 186 -7.19 -14.28 19.45
C GLU A 186 -8.58 -14.88 19.24
N ILE A 187 -9.31 -14.39 18.25
CA ILE A 187 -10.74 -14.75 18.08
C ILE A 187 -10.96 -16.00 17.22
N LYS A 188 -9.94 -16.43 16.46
CA LYS A 188 -10.02 -17.56 15.50
C LYS A 188 -11.22 -17.49 14.55
N ALA A 189 -11.82 -16.31 14.43
CA ALA A 189 -12.97 -16.09 13.55
C ALA A 189 -12.47 -15.81 12.14
N GLN A 190 -13.09 -16.44 11.16
CA GLN A 190 -12.83 -16.19 9.75
C GLN A 190 -13.93 -15.32 9.16
N ASP A 191 -13.60 -14.69 8.04
CA ASP A 191 -14.54 -13.90 7.26
C ASP A 191 -15.14 -12.70 8.02
N LYS A 192 -14.32 -12.05 8.86
CA LYS A 192 -14.66 -10.80 9.53
C LYS A 192 -13.97 -9.62 8.84
N LEU A 193 -14.60 -8.45 8.94
CA LEU A 193 -14.06 -7.17 8.52
C LEU A 193 -13.80 -6.31 9.74
N MET A 194 -12.53 -5.96 9.96
CA MET A 194 -12.12 -4.98 10.96
C MET A 194 -12.17 -3.59 10.33
N GLN A 195 -12.85 -2.66 10.94
CA GLN A 195 -12.97 -1.28 10.50
C GLN A 195 -12.59 -0.30 11.61
N ILE A 196 -11.98 0.81 11.22
CA ILE A 196 -11.74 1.94 12.13
C ILE A 196 -12.73 3.03 11.76
N MET A 197 -13.64 3.31 12.68
CA MET A 197 -14.63 4.37 12.55
C MET A 197 -14.19 5.58 13.36
N PHE A 198 -14.43 6.77 12.83
CA PHE A 198 -14.20 8.04 13.53
C PHE A 198 -15.52 8.79 13.66
N ASP A 199 -15.97 9.06 14.88
CA ASP A 199 -17.25 9.72 15.16
C ASP A 199 -17.15 11.25 15.27
N GLY A 200 -15.98 11.82 14.93
CA GLY A 200 -15.69 13.26 15.08
C GLY A 200 -14.91 13.58 16.36
N SER A 201 -14.84 12.66 17.33
CA SER A 201 -14.12 12.84 18.60
C SER A 201 -13.13 11.71 18.88
N ARG A 202 -13.50 10.48 18.59
CA ARG A 202 -12.70 9.27 18.88
C ARG A 202 -12.72 8.28 17.73
N HIS A 203 -11.70 7.44 17.70
CA HIS A 203 -11.68 6.26 16.85
C HIS A 203 -12.22 5.06 17.61
N THR A 204 -13.09 4.29 16.96
CA THR A 204 -13.61 3.01 17.46
C THR A 204 -13.22 1.90 16.48
N LEU A 205 -12.94 0.72 17.03
CA LEU A 205 -12.69 -0.48 16.25
C LEU A 205 -13.97 -1.29 16.23
N GLU A 206 -14.44 -1.61 15.04
CA GLU A 206 -15.60 -2.46 14.81
C GLU A 206 -15.18 -3.74 14.06
N ILE A 207 -15.78 -4.86 14.44
CA ILE A 207 -15.57 -6.15 13.78
C ILE A 207 -16.93 -6.64 13.32
N ASN A 208 -17.12 -6.67 12.01
CA ASN A 208 -18.36 -7.04 11.35
C ASN A 208 -18.15 -8.32 10.52
N ASP A 209 -19.25 -8.96 10.09
CA ASP A 209 -19.16 -10.01 9.10
C ASP A 209 -18.63 -9.44 7.78
N SER A 210 -17.68 -10.14 7.16
CA SER A 210 -17.21 -9.74 5.83
C SER A 210 -18.27 -10.14 4.78
N VAL A 211 -18.56 -9.24 3.87
CA VAL A 211 -19.48 -9.46 2.74
C VAL A 211 -18.80 -10.28 1.65
#